data_441dead0ec86cfc36c50f159ceb92b2e
#
_entry.id   441dead0ec86cfc36c50f159ceb92b2e
#
_cell.length_a   1.000
_cell.length_b   1.000
_cell.length_c   1.000
_cell.angle_alpha   90.00
_cell.angle_beta   90.00
_cell.angle_gamma   90.00
#
_symmetry.space_group_name_H-M   'P 1'
#
loop_
_entity.id
_entity.type
_entity.pdbx_description
1 polymer ?
#
loop_
_entity_poly.entity_id
_entity_poly.type
_entity_poly.pdbx_seq_one_letter_code
_entity_poly.pdbx_strand_id
1 'polypeptide(L)'
;MPADMKVLHEREFSEVWLRDYTDEPYFRIYHTLEKVEATNLDEYRVETAVVSDIPRIVRIINDSYANISVTCDQIREYTKTEVYQPALWIKAVHCANGKIVGCGMADFDSEMQEGIIEWIQVLPEYRGKKIGQMLVNELLLRMKPMARFATVSGQVNNLSSPEKLYRKCGFVGNDIWHILTKKT
;
A
#
# COMPACT_ATOMS: atom_id res chain seq x y z
N MET A 1 7.94 -2.10 -18.85
CA MET A 1 6.47 -2.02 -19.00
C MET A 1 6.05 -2.90 -20.19
N PRO A 2 4.88 -3.57 -20.12
CA PRO A 2 4.32 -4.26 -21.29
C PRO A 2 4.17 -3.28 -22.48
N ALA A 3 4.36 -3.78 -23.72
CA ALA A 3 4.30 -2.93 -24.92
C ALA A 3 2.95 -2.24 -25.14
N ASP A 4 1.89 -2.75 -24.51
CA ASP A 4 0.52 -2.27 -24.65
C ASP A 4 0.06 -1.34 -23.49
N MET A 5 0.99 -0.94 -22.62
CA MET A 5 0.70 -0.08 -21.46
C MET A 5 1.43 1.25 -21.57
N LYS A 6 0.78 2.33 -21.17
CA LYS A 6 1.36 3.67 -21.00
C LYS A 6 1.00 4.20 -19.61
N VAL A 7 1.91 4.98 -19.04
CA VAL A 7 1.66 5.72 -17.79
C VAL A 7 1.87 7.19 -18.09
N LEU A 8 0.82 7.99 -17.92
CA LEU A 8 0.83 9.42 -18.18
C LEU A 8 0.43 10.18 -16.92
N HIS A 9 1.11 11.28 -16.66
CA HIS A 9 0.65 12.23 -15.65
C HIS A 9 -0.60 12.98 -16.16
N GLU A 10 -1.51 13.41 -15.28
CA GLU A 10 -2.72 14.16 -15.60
C GLU A 10 -2.46 15.32 -16.57
N ARG A 11 -1.32 16.01 -16.45
CA ARG A 11 -0.95 17.13 -17.34
C ARG A 11 -0.71 16.74 -18.79
N GLU A 12 -0.42 15.45 -19.03
CA GLU A 12 -0.15 14.87 -20.34
C GLU A 12 -1.32 14.04 -20.86
N PHE A 13 -2.30 13.79 -19.98
CA PHE A 13 -3.48 13.02 -20.33
C PHE A 13 -4.42 13.85 -21.20
N SER A 14 -5.02 13.21 -22.19
CA SER A 14 -6.07 13.75 -23.05
C SER A 14 -7.11 12.67 -23.34
N GLU A 15 -8.38 13.05 -23.41
CA GLU A 15 -9.49 12.13 -23.78
C GLU A 15 -9.29 11.45 -25.14
N VAL A 16 -8.41 11.98 -25.99
CA VAL A 16 -8.05 11.36 -27.29
C VAL A 16 -7.50 9.94 -27.08
N TRP A 17 -6.81 9.70 -25.96
CA TRP A 17 -6.29 8.38 -25.63
C TRP A 17 -7.40 7.34 -25.42
N LEU A 18 -8.59 7.76 -24.99
CA LEU A 18 -9.72 6.87 -24.73
C LEU A 18 -10.29 6.20 -25.99
N ARG A 19 -9.86 6.59 -27.18
CA ARG A 19 -10.22 5.90 -28.43
C ARG A 19 -9.61 4.50 -28.46
N ASP A 20 -8.32 4.39 -28.12
CA ASP A 20 -7.52 3.18 -28.31
C ASP A 20 -7.15 2.50 -26.98
N TYR A 21 -7.34 3.17 -25.84
CA TYR A 21 -6.95 2.70 -24.53
C TYR A 21 -8.13 2.74 -23.54
N THR A 22 -8.11 1.81 -22.60
CA THR A 22 -8.85 1.91 -21.33
C THR A 22 -7.98 2.66 -20.34
N ASP A 23 -8.59 3.51 -19.52
CA ASP A 23 -7.92 4.34 -18.53
C ASP A 23 -8.25 3.88 -17.12
N GLU A 24 -7.22 3.73 -16.31
CA GLU A 24 -7.32 3.52 -14.87
C GLU A 24 -6.54 4.63 -14.14
N PRO A 25 -7.22 5.68 -13.63
CA PRO A 25 -6.56 6.77 -12.92
C PRO A 25 -6.16 6.36 -11.50
N TYR A 26 -4.93 6.69 -11.13
CA TYR A 26 -4.36 6.48 -9.81
C TYR A 26 -3.95 7.81 -9.20
N PHE A 27 -4.32 8.05 -7.95
CA PHE A 27 -3.69 9.09 -7.15
C PHE A 27 -2.29 8.65 -6.75
N ARG A 28 -1.33 9.60 -6.68
CA ARG A 28 -0.04 9.42 -6.01
C ARG A 28 0.16 10.58 -5.05
N ILE A 29 0.24 10.27 -3.78
CA ILE A 29 0.36 11.24 -2.70
C ILE A 29 1.57 10.90 -1.83
N TYR A 30 2.12 11.90 -1.12
CA TYR A 30 3.36 11.73 -0.37
C TYR A 30 3.24 12.22 1.07
N HIS A 31 4.18 11.77 1.91
CA HIS A 31 4.34 12.16 3.31
C HIS A 31 5.81 12.55 3.56
N THR A 32 6.07 13.71 4.20
CA THR A 32 7.43 14.23 4.42
C THR A 32 8.19 13.52 5.55
N LEU A 33 7.54 12.66 6.32
CA LEU A 33 8.07 11.96 7.50
C LEU A 33 8.48 12.86 8.68
N GLU A 34 8.28 14.18 8.59
CA GLU A 34 8.63 15.11 9.66
C GLU A 34 7.79 14.90 10.90
N LYS A 35 6.48 14.81 10.73
CA LYS A 35 5.50 14.64 11.82
C LYS A 35 4.76 13.33 11.62
N VAL A 36 5.14 12.32 12.35
CA VAL A 36 4.47 11.01 12.36
C VAL A 36 4.01 10.73 13.78
N GLU A 37 2.73 10.45 13.96
CA GLU A 37 2.13 10.11 15.24
C GLU A 37 1.84 8.61 15.32
N ALA A 38 2.24 7.96 16.41
CA ALA A 38 1.88 6.58 16.65
C ALA A 38 0.35 6.45 16.88
N THR A 39 -0.24 5.42 16.32
CA THR A 39 -1.62 5.04 16.65
C THR A 39 -1.58 3.80 17.54
N ASN A 40 -1.85 3.98 18.82
CA ASN A 40 -1.89 2.88 19.79
C ASN A 40 -3.33 2.38 19.95
N LEU A 41 -3.50 1.07 19.91
CA LEU A 41 -4.78 0.38 20.11
C LEU A 41 -4.56 -0.75 21.12
N ASP A 42 -5.22 -0.70 22.28
CA ASP A 42 -4.98 -1.65 23.38
C ASP A 42 -5.26 -3.11 22.98
N GLU A 43 -6.23 -3.33 22.11
CA GLU A 43 -6.61 -4.67 21.63
C GLU A 43 -5.69 -5.23 20.53
N TYR A 44 -4.80 -4.41 19.97
CA TYR A 44 -3.98 -4.79 18.81
C TYR A 44 -2.53 -4.35 19.00
N ARG A 45 -1.61 -5.16 18.49
CA ARG A 45 -0.18 -4.80 18.42
C ARG A 45 0.32 -4.99 17.00
N VAL A 46 1.36 -4.25 16.63
CA VAL A 46 2.07 -4.44 15.37
C VAL A 46 3.35 -5.22 15.60
N GLU A 47 3.58 -6.20 14.75
CA GLU A 47 4.80 -7.01 14.71
C GLU A 47 5.40 -6.99 13.30
N THR A 48 6.71 -7.16 13.19
CA THR A 48 7.34 -7.44 11.90
C THR A 48 6.87 -8.79 11.38
N ALA A 49 6.46 -8.84 10.13
CA ALA A 49 6.09 -10.08 9.48
C ALA A 49 7.33 -10.90 9.12
N VAL A 50 7.23 -12.20 9.21
CA VAL A 50 8.29 -13.14 8.84
C VAL A 50 7.80 -14.07 7.72
N VAL A 51 8.72 -14.76 7.05
CA VAL A 51 8.40 -15.62 5.89
C VAL A 51 7.31 -16.65 6.19
N SER A 52 7.25 -17.16 7.43
CA SER A 52 6.19 -18.09 7.86
C SER A 52 4.79 -17.45 7.95
N ASP A 53 4.70 -16.12 7.94
CA ASP A 53 3.41 -15.41 7.96
C ASP A 53 2.82 -15.26 6.53
N ILE A 54 3.61 -15.47 5.47
CA ILE A 54 3.20 -15.27 4.08
C ILE A 54 1.86 -15.95 3.75
N PRO A 55 1.60 -17.22 4.11
CA PRO A 55 0.31 -17.84 3.80
C PRO A 55 -0.88 -17.10 4.43
N ARG A 56 -0.69 -16.51 5.62
CA ARG A 56 -1.72 -15.73 6.29
C ARG A 56 -1.90 -14.35 5.64
N ILE A 57 -0.80 -13.71 5.26
CA ILE A 57 -0.80 -12.43 4.55
C ILE A 57 -1.51 -12.56 3.21
N VAL A 58 -1.18 -13.59 2.42
CA VAL A 58 -1.84 -13.91 1.14
C VAL A 58 -3.35 -14.06 1.33
N ARG A 59 -3.78 -14.77 2.35
CA ARG A 59 -5.20 -14.91 2.65
C ARG A 59 -5.86 -13.56 2.96
N ILE A 60 -5.22 -12.72 3.78
CA ILE A 60 -5.74 -11.40 4.12
C ILE A 60 -5.87 -10.53 2.86
N ILE A 61 -4.88 -10.56 1.96
CA ILE A 61 -4.93 -9.82 0.70
C ILE A 61 -6.11 -10.31 -0.15
N ASN A 62 -6.19 -11.62 -0.38
CA ASN A 62 -7.23 -12.21 -1.24
C ASN A 62 -8.65 -12.02 -0.67
N ASP A 63 -8.82 -12.11 0.66
CA ASP A 63 -10.11 -11.85 1.32
C ASP A 63 -10.51 -10.36 1.30
N SER A 64 -9.57 -9.47 0.97
CA SER A 64 -9.79 -8.02 0.97
C SER A 64 -10.18 -7.45 -0.39
N TYR A 65 -9.94 -8.17 -1.49
CA TYR A 65 -10.20 -7.73 -2.86
C TYR A 65 -11.06 -8.75 -3.62
N ALA A 66 -12.00 -8.24 -4.40
CA ALA A 66 -12.80 -9.09 -5.30
C ALA A 66 -12.04 -9.48 -6.58
N ASN A 67 -11.11 -8.62 -7.03
CA ASN A 67 -10.50 -8.73 -8.37
C ASN A 67 -8.98 -8.93 -8.33
N ILE A 68 -8.37 -9.03 -7.13
CA ILE A 68 -6.93 -9.26 -6.97
C ILE A 68 -6.76 -10.60 -6.27
N SER A 69 -5.95 -11.46 -6.86
CA SER A 69 -5.55 -12.73 -6.25
C SER A 69 -4.04 -12.85 -6.34
N VAL A 70 -3.40 -13.06 -5.21
CA VAL A 70 -1.96 -13.30 -5.10
C VAL A 70 -1.68 -14.69 -4.57
N THR A 71 -0.54 -15.26 -4.94
CA THR A 71 -0.06 -16.55 -4.44
C THR A 71 1.07 -16.38 -3.43
N CYS A 72 1.33 -17.39 -2.62
CA CYS A 72 2.47 -17.38 -1.71
C CYS A 72 3.81 -17.22 -2.45
N ASP A 73 3.94 -17.78 -3.65
CA ASP A 73 5.17 -17.69 -4.42
C ASP A 73 5.38 -16.28 -4.97
N GLN A 74 4.32 -15.62 -5.46
CA GLN A 74 4.40 -14.21 -5.84
C GLN A 74 4.85 -13.34 -4.67
N ILE A 75 4.27 -13.50 -3.49
CA ILE A 75 4.67 -12.72 -2.31
C ILE A 75 6.11 -13.06 -1.87
N ARG A 76 6.58 -14.30 -2.02
CA ARG A 76 7.98 -14.66 -1.78
C ARG A 76 8.94 -14.02 -2.77
N GLU A 77 8.56 -13.88 -4.05
CA GLU A 77 9.41 -13.20 -5.05
C GLU A 77 9.63 -11.73 -4.68
N TYR A 78 8.65 -11.03 -4.10
CA TYR A 78 8.87 -9.67 -3.61
C TYR A 78 9.99 -9.59 -2.55
N THR A 79 10.19 -10.63 -1.73
CA THR A 79 11.29 -10.63 -0.74
C THR A 79 12.69 -10.74 -1.36
N LYS A 80 12.80 -10.92 -2.66
CA LYS A 80 14.08 -11.03 -3.39
C LYS A 80 14.41 -9.76 -4.18
N THR A 81 13.53 -8.76 -4.20
CA THR A 81 13.75 -7.50 -4.90
C THR A 81 14.70 -6.60 -4.13
N GLU A 82 15.37 -5.68 -4.83
CA GLU A 82 16.31 -4.73 -4.23
C GLU A 82 15.62 -3.72 -3.30
N VAL A 83 14.33 -3.47 -3.52
CA VAL A 83 13.53 -2.55 -2.71
C VAL A 83 12.92 -3.19 -1.47
N TYR A 84 13.05 -4.52 -1.33
CA TYR A 84 12.53 -5.24 -0.17
C TYR A 84 13.27 -4.85 1.11
N GLN A 85 12.51 -4.36 2.10
CA GLN A 85 13.01 -4.04 3.42
C GLN A 85 12.22 -4.83 4.49
N PRO A 86 12.82 -5.85 5.14
CA PRO A 86 12.11 -6.69 6.11
C PRO A 86 11.40 -5.92 7.22
N ALA A 87 11.99 -4.81 7.69
CA ALA A 87 11.40 -3.97 8.72
C ALA A 87 10.09 -3.29 8.30
N LEU A 88 9.85 -3.15 6.98
CA LEU A 88 8.67 -2.52 6.42
C LEU A 88 7.57 -3.52 6.04
N TRP A 89 7.73 -4.80 6.38
CA TRP A 89 6.69 -5.79 6.28
C TRP A 89 6.15 -6.10 7.66
N ILE A 90 4.91 -5.68 7.93
CA ILE A 90 4.32 -5.71 9.27
C ILE A 90 2.95 -6.40 9.26
N LYS A 91 2.56 -6.88 10.44
CA LYS A 91 1.26 -7.50 10.70
C LYS A 91 0.62 -6.91 11.94
N ALA A 92 -0.70 -6.73 11.90
CA ALA A 92 -1.51 -6.38 13.05
C ALA A 92 -2.03 -7.67 13.71
N VAL A 93 -1.77 -7.83 14.99
CA VAL A 93 -2.14 -9.00 15.78
C VAL A 93 -3.14 -8.61 16.87
N HIS A 94 -4.25 -9.33 16.94
CA HIS A 94 -5.23 -9.16 18.03
C HIS A 94 -4.67 -9.76 19.33
N CYS A 95 -4.54 -8.95 20.38
CA CYS A 95 -3.83 -9.31 21.60
C CYS A 95 -4.44 -10.51 22.35
N ALA A 96 -5.79 -10.61 22.38
CA ALA A 96 -6.46 -11.64 23.16
C ALA A 96 -6.32 -13.06 22.58
N ASN A 97 -6.15 -13.22 21.27
CA ASN A 97 -6.15 -14.55 20.63
C ASN A 97 -4.99 -14.79 19.65
N GLY A 98 -4.09 -13.84 19.50
CA GLY A 98 -2.93 -13.95 18.59
C GLY A 98 -3.27 -14.00 17.09
N LYS A 99 -4.53 -13.73 16.70
CA LYS A 99 -4.95 -13.76 15.29
C LYS A 99 -4.32 -12.58 14.53
N ILE A 100 -3.71 -12.85 13.38
CA ILE A 100 -3.30 -11.80 12.43
C ILE A 100 -4.56 -11.28 11.75
N VAL A 101 -4.85 -10.00 11.90
CA VAL A 101 -6.09 -9.36 11.45
C VAL A 101 -5.86 -8.31 10.35
N GLY A 102 -4.61 -7.98 10.08
CA GLY A 102 -4.22 -7.08 9.01
C GLY A 102 -2.73 -7.18 8.71
N CYS A 103 -2.32 -6.61 7.60
CA CYS A 103 -0.92 -6.48 7.22
C CYS A 103 -0.67 -5.14 6.53
N GLY A 104 0.58 -4.70 6.62
CA GLY A 104 1.14 -3.59 5.88
C GLY A 104 2.46 -4.01 5.26
N MET A 105 2.66 -3.71 3.98
CA MET A 105 3.91 -3.95 3.28
C MET A 105 4.32 -2.68 2.55
N ALA A 106 5.60 -2.36 2.65
CA ALA A 106 6.16 -1.24 1.95
C ALA A 106 7.57 -1.58 1.47
N ASP A 107 7.96 -0.94 0.39
CA ASP A 107 9.26 -1.00 -0.23
C ASP A 107 10.12 0.19 0.16
N PHE A 108 11.42 0.07 0.00
CA PHE A 108 12.37 1.15 0.21
C PHE A 108 13.31 1.27 -0.98
N ASP A 109 13.17 2.36 -1.73
CA ASP A 109 14.12 2.74 -2.77
C ASP A 109 15.28 3.51 -2.14
N SER A 110 16.45 2.89 -2.09
CA SER A 110 17.64 3.47 -1.49
C SER A 110 18.28 4.59 -2.32
N GLU A 111 18.07 4.61 -3.64
CA GLU A 111 18.59 5.67 -4.52
C GLU A 111 17.82 6.97 -4.33
N MET A 112 16.49 6.87 -4.32
CA MET A 112 15.59 8.00 -4.10
C MET A 112 15.40 8.33 -2.62
N GLN A 113 15.78 7.44 -1.72
CA GLN A 113 15.46 7.47 -0.29
C GLN A 113 13.94 7.60 -0.07
N GLU A 114 13.18 6.83 -0.83
CA GLU A 114 11.74 6.81 -0.84
C GLU A 114 11.21 5.54 -0.17
N GLY A 115 10.27 5.70 0.79
CA GLY A 115 9.45 4.61 1.28
C GLY A 115 8.16 4.53 0.44
N ILE A 116 7.82 3.36 -0.08
CA ILE A 116 6.66 3.18 -0.96
C ILE A 116 5.68 2.22 -0.29
N ILE A 117 4.52 2.74 0.11
CA ILE A 117 3.47 1.88 0.69
C ILE A 117 2.76 1.14 -0.44
N GLU A 118 2.85 -0.21 -0.40
CA GLU A 118 2.28 -1.10 -1.42
C GLU A 118 0.96 -1.73 -0.97
N TRP A 119 0.90 -2.28 0.23
CA TRP A 119 -0.26 -3.00 0.72
C TRP A 119 -0.63 -2.59 2.13
N ILE A 120 -1.87 -2.15 2.33
CA ILE A 120 -2.49 -1.98 3.65
C ILE A 120 -3.81 -2.73 3.63
N GLN A 121 -3.85 -3.86 4.33
CA GLN A 121 -5.02 -4.72 4.35
C GLN A 121 -5.48 -5.02 5.76
N VAL A 122 -6.79 -4.98 5.96
CA VAL A 122 -7.45 -5.36 7.22
C VAL A 122 -8.63 -6.26 6.88
N LEU A 123 -8.71 -7.40 7.55
CA LEU A 123 -9.83 -8.34 7.40
C LEU A 123 -11.17 -7.60 7.55
N PRO A 124 -12.18 -7.91 6.72
CA PRO A 124 -13.46 -7.18 6.69
C PRO A 124 -14.10 -7.00 8.07
N GLU A 125 -14.11 -8.06 8.89
CA GLU A 125 -14.71 -8.06 10.22
C GLU A 125 -13.95 -7.20 11.26
N TYR A 126 -12.75 -6.74 10.92
CA TYR A 126 -11.91 -5.86 11.76
C TYR A 126 -11.81 -4.44 11.25
N ARG A 127 -12.48 -4.11 10.12
CA ARG A 127 -12.50 -2.75 9.57
C ARG A 127 -13.27 -1.79 10.51
N GLY A 128 -13.01 -0.48 10.35
CA GLY A 128 -13.62 0.56 11.20
C GLY A 128 -12.95 0.74 12.57
N LYS A 129 -12.02 -0.13 12.98
CA LYS A 129 -11.34 -0.11 14.28
C LYS A 129 -9.98 0.62 14.26
N LYS A 130 -9.70 1.46 13.28
CA LYS A 130 -8.46 2.22 13.09
C LYS A 130 -7.19 1.37 12.86
N ILE A 131 -7.30 0.06 12.63
CA ILE A 131 -6.14 -0.84 12.41
C ILE A 131 -5.36 -0.42 11.18
N GLY A 132 -6.03 -0.03 10.08
CA GLY A 132 -5.36 0.49 8.89
C GLY A 132 -4.53 1.74 9.19
N GLN A 133 -5.05 2.67 10.01
CA GLN A 133 -4.30 3.85 10.44
C GLN A 133 -3.09 3.47 11.30
N MET A 134 -3.24 2.51 12.21
CA MET A 134 -2.14 1.99 13.02
C MET A 134 -1.03 1.40 12.14
N LEU A 135 -1.39 0.60 11.12
CA LEU A 135 -0.42 0.02 10.18
C LEU A 135 0.31 1.10 9.36
N VAL A 136 -0.41 2.07 8.79
CA VAL A 136 0.19 3.16 8.02
C VAL A 136 1.15 3.97 8.89
N ASN A 137 0.71 4.39 10.08
CA ASN A 137 1.55 5.20 10.96
C ASN A 137 2.79 4.44 11.46
N GLU A 138 2.66 3.14 11.73
CA GLU A 138 3.81 2.30 12.09
C GLU A 138 4.82 2.19 10.93
N LEU A 139 4.36 2.03 9.69
CA LEU A 139 5.26 2.04 8.53
C LEU A 139 5.97 3.38 8.38
N LEU A 140 5.27 4.51 8.52
CA LEU A 140 5.87 5.84 8.47
C LEU A 140 6.93 6.03 9.57
N LEU A 141 6.66 5.55 10.79
CA LEU A 141 7.65 5.58 11.89
C LEU A 141 8.89 4.77 11.56
N ARG A 142 8.73 3.59 10.95
CA ARG A 142 9.85 2.73 10.54
C ARG A 142 10.63 3.29 9.36
N MET A 143 9.96 4.01 8.45
CA MET A 143 10.59 4.70 7.31
C MET A 143 11.41 5.92 7.74
N LYS A 144 10.99 6.63 8.78
CA LYS A 144 11.60 7.89 9.21
C LYS A 144 13.13 7.88 9.38
N PRO A 145 13.78 6.82 9.90
CA PRO A 145 15.24 6.78 10.02
C PRO A 145 15.98 6.49 8.71
N MET A 146 15.30 6.04 7.65
CA MET A 146 15.94 5.58 6.41
C MET A 146 15.49 6.33 5.16
N ALA A 147 14.27 6.87 5.14
CA ALA A 147 13.70 7.55 3.99
C ALA A 147 13.58 9.06 4.22
N ARG A 148 13.62 9.84 3.14
CA ARG A 148 13.38 11.28 3.15
C ARG A 148 11.90 11.62 3.07
N PHE A 149 11.14 10.76 2.38
CA PHE A 149 9.70 10.88 2.20
C PHE A 149 9.09 9.49 1.95
N ALA A 150 7.78 9.40 2.08
CA ALA A 150 7.03 8.21 1.73
C ALA A 150 5.97 8.54 0.69
N THR A 151 5.66 7.60 -0.19
CA THR A 151 4.57 7.71 -1.16
C THR A 151 3.60 6.55 -1.05
N VAL A 152 2.41 6.77 -1.58
CA VAL A 152 1.40 5.76 -1.78
C VAL A 152 0.59 6.09 -3.02
N SER A 153 0.25 5.06 -3.79
CA SER A 153 -0.64 5.17 -4.94
C SER A 153 -1.87 4.28 -4.74
N GLY A 154 -2.98 4.67 -5.36
CA GLY A 154 -4.19 3.86 -5.35
C GLY A 154 -5.18 4.33 -6.41
N GLN A 155 -6.07 3.43 -6.84
CA GLN A 155 -7.10 3.77 -7.82
C GLN A 155 -8.03 4.87 -7.28
N VAL A 156 -8.25 5.91 -8.08
CA VAL A 156 -9.11 7.06 -7.72
C VAL A 156 -10.55 6.59 -7.45
N ASN A 157 -11.05 5.65 -8.25
CA ASN A 157 -12.43 5.16 -8.16
C ASN A 157 -12.59 3.92 -7.26
N ASN A 158 -11.64 3.66 -6.35
CA ASN A 158 -11.72 2.54 -5.43
C ASN A 158 -12.87 2.74 -4.41
N LEU A 159 -13.82 1.82 -4.39
CA LEU A 159 -14.99 1.87 -3.51
C LEU A 159 -14.63 1.93 -2.02
N SER A 160 -13.50 1.38 -1.61
CA SER A 160 -13.02 1.43 -0.23
C SER A 160 -12.44 2.80 0.17
N SER A 161 -12.29 3.72 -0.80
CA SER A 161 -11.74 5.07 -0.62
C SER A 161 -10.42 5.08 0.20
N PRO A 162 -9.38 4.33 -0.20
CA PRO A 162 -8.16 4.19 0.60
C PRO A 162 -7.43 5.52 0.77
N GLU A 163 -7.58 6.46 -0.16
CA GLU A 163 -7.01 7.80 -0.06
C GLU A 163 -7.41 8.53 1.23
N LYS A 164 -8.65 8.37 1.68
CA LYS A 164 -9.12 8.97 2.94
C LYS A 164 -8.33 8.49 4.16
N LEU A 165 -7.89 7.24 4.15
CA LEU A 165 -7.03 6.69 5.20
C LEU A 165 -5.66 7.38 5.19
N TYR A 166 -5.03 7.47 4.03
CA TYR A 166 -3.70 8.07 3.89
C TYR A 166 -3.71 9.57 4.22
N ARG A 167 -4.74 10.30 3.79
CA ARG A 167 -4.94 11.72 4.18
C ARG A 167 -5.02 11.90 5.70
N LYS A 168 -5.71 11.01 6.41
CA LYS A 168 -5.77 11.02 7.88
C LYS A 168 -4.42 10.73 8.53
N CYS A 169 -3.53 10.04 7.85
CA CYS A 169 -2.16 9.77 8.30
C CYS A 169 -1.16 10.86 7.88
N GLY A 170 -1.62 11.98 7.29
CA GLY A 170 -0.77 13.12 6.96
C GLY A 170 -0.23 13.14 5.53
N PHE A 171 -0.65 12.24 4.66
CA PHE A 171 -0.29 12.29 3.24
C PHE A 171 -0.92 13.50 2.54
N VAL A 172 -0.16 14.16 1.69
CA VAL A 172 -0.52 15.37 0.93
C VAL A 172 -0.19 15.19 -0.55
N GLY A 173 -0.60 16.15 -1.38
CA GLY A 173 -0.40 16.10 -2.84
C GLY A 173 -1.70 15.79 -3.57
N ASN A 174 -1.73 16.02 -4.88
CA ASN A 174 -2.91 15.86 -5.73
C ASN A 174 -2.55 15.27 -7.11
N ASP A 175 -1.39 14.61 -7.22
CA ASP A 175 -0.96 14.06 -8.50
C ASP A 175 -1.85 12.87 -8.88
N ILE A 176 -2.30 12.89 -10.14
CA ILE A 176 -3.03 11.79 -10.76
C ILE A 176 -2.20 11.25 -11.91
N TRP A 177 -2.13 9.95 -11.99
CA TRP A 177 -1.46 9.20 -13.03
C TRP A 177 -2.46 8.28 -13.72
N HIS A 178 -2.46 8.29 -15.05
CA HIS A 178 -3.33 7.47 -15.88
C HIS A 178 -2.57 6.24 -16.35
N ILE A 179 -3.06 5.07 -15.97
CA ILE A 179 -2.55 3.79 -16.49
C ILE A 179 -3.44 3.41 -17.67
N LEU A 180 -2.88 3.58 -18.86
CA LEU A 180 -3.58 3.33 -20.11
C LEU A 180 -3.22 1.93 -20.62
N THR A 181 -4.21 1.07 -20.79
CA THR A 181 -4.06 -0.26 -21.40
C THR A 181 -4.74 -0.28 -22.76
N LYS A 182 -4.00 -0.70 -23.80
CA LYS A 182 -4.53 -0.74 -25.17
C LYS A 182 -5.75 -1.67 -25.25
N LYS A 183 -6.80 -1.19 -25.87
CA LYS A 183 -7.99 -2.00 -26.14
C LYS A 183 -7.65 -3.11 -27.13
N THR A 184 -8.12 -4.31 -26.85
CA THR A 184 -8.03 -5.48 -27.76
C THR A 184 -9.11 -5.45 -28.82
#